data_0062defa76b9b83362737a361e15ddb4
#
_entry.id   0062defa76b9b83362737a361e15ddb4
#
_cell.length_a   1.000
_cell.length_b   1.000
_cell.length_c   1.000
_cell.angle_alpha   90.00
_cell.angle_beta   90.00
_cell.angle_gamma   90.00
#
_symmetry.space_group_name_H-M   'P 1'
#
loop_
_entity.id
_entity.type
_entity.pdbx_description
1 polymer ?
#
loop_
_entity_poly.entity_id
_entity_poly.type
_entity_poly.pdbx_seq_one_letter_code
_entity_poly.pdbx_strand_id
1 'polypeptide(L)'
;VIDDAMRAIEKENKRLKDILPKNFARPELDKRRLGDVVDLFTNIQMIEHGSEKDILGRTYEYCLSMFAEQEGKRGGEFFTPSCVVRTLVEVLKPFKGRVYDPCCGSGGMFVQSAKFVENHSGNISNISIYGQDSNPTTWKMAQMNLAIRGIEPDLGTYAADTFLDDRHPTLRADYIMANPPFNLSDWGADKLKEDVRWQYGMPPAGNANFAWLQHMIYHLAPTGRIGMVLANGSLSSQSGGEGEIRKNIINADLVECIVAMPTQLFYTTQIPVSLWFINKQKKQPGKTLFIDARKMGTMVSRKLRELTDDDIKKISDTYEAFVDGTLEDVKGFCAVADTEEIEKQDYILTPGRYVGIEEQEDDGEPFEEKMDRLTSELSEMFAKSHELEDEIRRKLGAIGYEI
;
A
#
# COMPACT_ATOMS: atom_id res chain seq x y z
N VAL A 1 -9.32 6.04 -36.97
CA VAL A 1 -8.55 4.76 -36.96
C VAL A 1 -8.46 4.23 -35.51
N ILE A 2 -7.78 4.94 -34.54
CA ILE A 2 -7.62 4.42 -33.18
C ILE A 2 -8.99 4.26 -32.50
N ASP A 3 -9.84 5.28 -32.53
CA ASP A 3 -11.20 5.21 -31.96
C ASP A 3 -12.04 4.09 -32.57
N ASP A 4 -11.84 3.79 -33.87
CA ASP A 4 -12.53 2.70 -34.57
C ASP A 4 -11.99 1.33 -34.14
N ALA A 5 -10.67 1.23 -33.95
CA ALA A 5 -10.05 0.03 -33.38
C ALA A 5 -10.57 -0.26 -31.96
N MET A 6 -10.69 0.77 -31.11
CA MET A 6 -11.27 0.63 -29.76
C MET A 6 -12.72 0.14 -29.82
N ARG A 7 -13.55 0.69 -30.74
CA ARG A 7 -14.92 0.20 -30.95
C ARG A 7 -14.97 -1.23 -31.45
N ALA A 8 -14.06 -1.63 -32.32
CA ALA A 8 -13.98 -3.02 -32.81
C ALA A 8 -13.61 -3.99 -31.68
N ILE A 9 -12.63 -3.63 -30.84
CA ILE A 9 -12.26 -4.45 -29.67
C ILE A 9 -13.43 -4.60 -28.70
N GLU A 10 -14.15 -3.53 -28.39
CA GLU A 10 -15.32 -3.59 -27.51
C GLU A 10 -16.47 -4.42 -28.09
N LYS A 11 -16.63 -4.41 -29.42
CA LYS A 11 -17.66 -5.24 -30.08
C LYS A 11 -17.38 -6.73 -29.92
N GLU A 12 -16.14 -7.13 -30.04
CA GLU A 12 -15.72 -8.52 -29.88
C GLU A 12 -15.60 -8.93 -28.39
N ASN A 13 -15.36 -7.96 -27.50
CA ASN A 13 -15.17 -8.19 -26.07
C ASN A 13 -16.27 -7.49 -25.26
N LYS A 14 -17.39 -8.16 -25.04
CA LYS A 14 -18.57 -7.59 -24.33
C LYS A 14 -18.24 -6.98 -22.97
N ARG A 15 -17.18 -7.47 -22.29
CA ARG A 15 -16.73 -6.96 -20.99
C ARG A 15 -16.06 -5.60 -21.07
N LEU A 16 -15.44 -5.28 -22.19
CA LEU A 16 -14.82 -3.98 -22.42
C LEU A 16 -15.80 -2.94 -22.96
N LYS A 17 -17.08 -3.27 -23.07
CA LYS A 17 -18.11 -2.35 -23.58
C LYS A 17 -18.11 -1.05 -22.77
N ASP A 18 -17.91 0.07 -23.49
CA ASP A 18 -17.84 1.44 -22.94
C ASP A 18 -16.68 1.71 -21.97
N ILE A 19 -15.68 0.82 -21.93
CA ILE A 19 -14.49 0.93 -21.10
C ILE A 19 -13.35 1.65 -21.83
N LEU A 20 -13.08 1.27 -23.07
CA LEU A 20 -11.93 1.80 -23.81
C LEU A 20 -12.10 3.28 -24.16
N PRO A 21 -11.03 4.09 -24.08
CA PRO A 21 -11.10 5.50 -24.46
C PRO A 21 -11.34 5.63 -25.96
N LYS A 22 -12.24 6.55 -26.35
CA LYS A 22 -12.62 6.83 -27.76
C LYS A 22 -12.57 8.34 -28.06
N ASN A 23 -11.51 8.99 -27.58
CA ASN A 23 -11.32 10.44 -27.67
C ASN A 23 -9.96 10.84 -28.29
N PHE A 24 -9.36 9.96 -29.10
CA PHE A 24 -8.09 10.21 -29.73
C PHE A 24 -8.18 11.16 -30.94
N ALA A 25 -9.38 11.42 -31.45
CA ALA A 25 -9.62 12.36 -32.54
C ALA A 25 -9.72 13.83 -32.08
N ARG A 26 -9.64 14.12 -30.78
CA ARG A 26 -9.76 15.48 -30.22
C ARG A 26 -8.64 16.41 -30.75
N PRO A 27 -8.96 17.72 -30.96
CA PRO A 27 -8.01 18.68 -31.55
C PRO A 27 -6.76 18.92 -30.69
N GLU A 28 -6.86 18.81 -29.36
CA GLU A 28 -5.79 19.09 -28.41
C GLU A 28 -4.68 18.02 -28.44
N LEU A 29 -4.96 16.87 -29.05
CA LEU A 29 -4.00 15.78 -29.13
C LEU A 29 -3.13 15.94 -30.39
N ASP A 30 -1.81 16.00 -30.19
CA ASP A 30 -0.84 16.04 -31.30
C ASP A 30 -0.88 14.73 -32.10
N LYS A 31 -1.46 14.81 -33.28
CA LYS A 31 -1.65 13.65 -34.18
C LYS A 31 -0.35 13.03 -34.65
N ARG A 32 0.72 13.83 -34.77
CA ARG A 32 2.04 13.33 -35.17
C ARG A 32 2.65 12.49 -34.08
N ARG A 33 2.69 13.02 -32.85
CA ARG A 33 3.17 12.24 -31.68
C ARG A 33 2.36 11.00 -31.45
N LEU A 34 1.04 11.05 -31.64
CA LEU A 34 0.18 9.87 -31.55
C LEU A 34 0.53 8.82 -32.61
N GLY A 35 0.84 9.27 -33.87
CA GLY A 35 1.34 8.39 -34.92
C GLY A 35 2.66 7.74 -34.55
N ASP A 36 3.63 8.52 -34.07
CA ASP A 36 4.94 8.02 -33.61
C ASP A 36 4.82 6.96 -32.51
N VAL A 37 3.88 7.14 -31.57
CA VAL A 37 3.58 6.15 -30.52
C VAL A 37 3.00 4.86 -31.10
N VAL A 38 2.04 4.97 -32.04
CA VAL A 38 1.45 3.81 -32.71
C VAL A 38 2.54 3.04 -33.47
N ASP A 39 3.40 3.73 -34.21
CA ASP A 39 4.48 3.11 -34.98
C ASP A 39 5.51 2.44 -34.05
N LEU A 40 5.83 3.08 -32.92
CA LEU A 40 6.71 2.48 -31.91
C LEU A 40 6.17 1.14 -31.41
N PHE A 41 4.90 1.10 -30.98
CA PHE A 41 4.29 -0.13 -30.48
C PHE A 41 4.07 -1.18 -31.56
N THR A 42 3.77 -0.78 -32.79
CA THR A 42 3.60 -1.69 -33.93
C THR A 42 4.89 -2.42 -34.29
N ASN A 43 6.03 -1.74 -34.12
CA ASN A 43 7.36 -2.31 -34.41
C ASN A 43 7.92 -3.18 -33.27
N ILE A 44 7.30 -3.20 -32.10
CA ILE A 44 7.66 -4.11 -31.02
C ILE A 44 7.00 -5.46 -31.29
N GLN A 45 7.81 -6.50 -31.55
CA GLN A 45 7.32 -7.87 -31.69
C GLN A 45 6.86 -8.41 -30.33
N MET A 46 5.64 -8.06 -29.93
CA MET A 46 5.06 -8.53 -28.68
C MET A 46 4.58 -9.99 -28.72
N ILE A 47 4.54 -10.60 -29.92
CA ILE A 47 3.82 -11.84 -30.19
C ILE A 47 4.73 -13.09 -30.30
N GLU A 48 6.06 -12.95 -30.40
CA GLU A 48 6.94 -14.08 -30.78
C GLU A 48 7.47 -14.94 -29.61
N HIS A 49 7.24 -14.62 -28.36
CA HIS A 49 7.89 -15.30 -27.22
C HIS A 49 6.94 -15.82 -26.14
N GLY A 50 6.00 -16.69 -26.45
CA GLY A 50 5.34 -17.63 -25.51
C GLY A 50 4.73 -17.10 -24.18
N SER A 51 4.94 -15.82 -23.83
CA SER A 51 4.42 -15.17 -22.62
C SER A 51 3.75 -13.82 -22.93
N GLU A 52 2.98 -13.76 -23.99
CA GLU A 52 2.39 -12.53 -24.55
C GLU A 52 1.60 -11.70 -23.53
N LYS A 53 0.81 -12.36 -22.69
CA LYS A 53 -0.02 -11.70 -21.66
C LYS A 53 0.84 -10.99 -20.62
N ASP A 54 1.99 -11.55 -20.27
CA ASP A 54 2.86 -10.96 -19.24
C ASP A 54 3.63 -9.74 -19.77
N ILE A 55 4.09 -9.76 -21.03
CA ILE A 55 4.79 -8.62 -21.66
C ILE A 55 3.86 -7.41 -21.76
N LEU A 56 2.66 -7.59 -22.31
CA LEU A 56 1.68 -6.50 -22.42
C LEU A 56 1.26 -5.98 -21.05
N GLY A 57 1.06 -6.88 -20.09
CA GLY A 57 0.74 -6.53 -18.72
C GLY A 57 1.85 -5.75 -18.01
N ARG A 58 3.11 -6.14 -18.16
CA ARG A 58 4.27 -5.40 -17.61
C ARG A 58 4.44 -4.03 -18.27
N THR A 59 4.24 -3.96 -19.58
CA THR A 59 4.25 -2.67 -20.29
C THR A 59 3.16 -1.74 -19.77
N TYR A 60 1.96 -2.27 -19.53
CA TYR A 60 0.86 -1.49 -18.97
C TYR A 60 1.19 -0.98 -17.54
N GLU A 61 1.71 -1.84 -16.66
CA GLU A 61 2.15 -1.46 -15.32
C GLU A 61 3.26 -0.41 -15.36
N TYR A 62 4.24 -0.56 -16.26
CA TYR A 62 5.29 0.42 -16.46
C TYR A 62 4.73 1.79 -16.87
N CYS A 63 3.82 1.83 -17.83
CA CYS A 63 3.15 3.07 -18.22
C CYS A 63 2.41 3.71 -17.04
N LEU A 64 1.67 2.91 -16.24
CA LEU A 64 0.96 3.40 -15.06
C LEU A 64 1.93 3.97 -14.02
N SER A 65 3.06 3.31 -13.75
CA SER A 65 4.06 3.79 -12.79
C SER A 65 4.69 5.10 -13.24
N MET A 66 5.01 5.23 -14.54
CA MET A 66 5.54 6.47 -15.12
C MET A 66 4.55 7.62 -15.06
N PHE A 67 3.25 7.36 -15.28
CA PHE A 67 2.21 8.37 -15.06
C PHE A 67 2.10 8.79 -13.61
N ALA A 68 2.11 7.84 -12.68
CA ALA A 68 2.07 8.11 -11.25
C ALA A 68 3.25 9.00 -10.80
N GLU A 69 4.45 8.74 -11.35
CA GLU A 69 5.64 9.55 -11.08
C GLU A 69 5.53 10.98 -11.63
N GLN A 70 5.00 11.15 -12.85
CA GLN A 70 4.90 12.46 -13.53
C GLN A 70 3.78 13.33 -13.00
N GLU A 71 2.61 12.76 -12.69
CA GLU A 71 1.46 13.51 -12.18
C GLU A 71 1.58 13.87 -10.68
N GLY A 72 2.56 13.31 -9.99
CA GLY A 72 2.84 13.61 -8.58
C GLY A 72 1.63 13.35 -7.67
N LYS A 73 1.29 14.31 -6.79
CA LYS A 73 0.24 14.15 -5.78
C LYS A 73 -1.17 13.80 -6.32
N ARG A 74 -1.44 14.03 -7.61
CA ARG A 74 -2.76 13.75 -8.21
C ARG A 74 -2.88 12.39 -8.87
N GLY A 75 -1.78 11.78 -9.28
CA GLY A 75 -1.79 10.50 -10.01
C GLY A 75 -1.32 9.30 -9.18
N GLY A 76 -0.49 9.54 -8.17
CA GLY A 76 0.11 8.47 -7.38
C GLY A 76 -0.76 7.87 -6.29
N GLU A 77 -1.91 8.45 -6.01
CA GLU A 77 -2.90 7.87 -5.09
C GLU A 77 -3.50 6.56 -5.64
N PHE A 78 -3.36 6.32 -6.95
CA PHE A 78 -3.94 5.16 -7.64
C PHE A 78 -2.95 4.01 -7.86
N PHE A 79 -1.70 4.17 -7.48
CA PHE A 79 -0.67 3.17 -7.72
C PHE A 79 0.03 2.76 -6.42
N THR A 80 -0.20 1.52 -6.01
CA THR A 80 0.53 0.91 -4.88
C THR A 80 1.82 0.27 -5.39
N PRO A 81 2.98 0.57 -4.79
CA PRO A 81 4.25 -0.05 -5.19
C PRO A 81 4.20 -1.58 -5.14
N SER A 82 4.75 -2.21 -6.17
CA SER A 82 4.64 -3.68 -6.33
C SER A 82 5.25 -4.44 -5.16
N CYS A 83 6.32 -3.95 -4.54
CA CYS A 83 6.93 -4.58 -3.37
C CYS A 83 5.98 -4.59 -2.16
N VAL A 84 5.19 -3.53 -1.95
CA VAL A 84 4.18 -3.47 -0.88
C VAL A 84 3.06 -4.47 -1.14
N VAL A 85 2.55 -4.49 -2.37
CA VAL A 85 1.48 -5.44 -2.77
C VAL A 85 1.97 -6.88 -2.63
N ARG A 86 3.18 -7.17 -3.07
CA ARG A 86 3.79 -8.50 -2.93
C ARG A 86 3.95 -8.92 -1.48
N THR A 87 4.33 -8.00 -0.59
CA THR A 87 4.40 -8.29 0.85
C THR A 87 3.04 -8.71 1.39
N LEU A 88 1.97 -7.99 1.05
CA LEU A 88 0.60 -8.35 1.46
C LEU A 88 0.20 -9.73 0.93
N VAL A 89 0.46 -9.99 -0.35
CA VAL A 89 0.10 -11.27 -1.01
C VAL A 89 0.89 -12.45 -0.45
N GLU A 90 2.20 -12.29 -0.21
CA GLU A 90 3.06 -13.36 0.35
C GLU A 90 2.69 -13.70 1.81
N VAL A 91 2.23 -12.72 2.59
CA VAL A 91 1.73 -12.97 3.95
C VAL A 91 0.35 -13.63 3.94
N LEU A 92 -0.58 -13.13 3.11
CA LEU A 92 -1.96 -13.62 3.08
C LEU A 92 -2.14 -14.94 2.34
N LYS A 93 -1.32 -15.18 1.30
CA LYS A 93 -1.35 -16.39 0.44
C LYS A 93 -2.74 -16.73 -0.08
N PRO A 94 -3.32 -15.90 -0.98
CA PRO A 94 -4.66 -16.08 -1.49
C PRO A 94 -4.73 -17.19 -2.55
N PHE A 95 -4.57 -18.46 -2.16
CA PHE A 95 -4.58 -19.60 -3.07
C PHE A 95 -5.94 -19.89 -3.71
N LYS A 96 -7.03 -19.60 -2.99
CA LYS A 96 -8.40 -19.84 -3.44
C LYS A 96 -9.40 -19.02 -2.65
N GLY A 97 -10.53 -18.70 -3.28
CA GLY A 97 -11.63 -18.00 -2.64
C GLY A 97 -11.86 -16.60 -3.20
N ARG A 98 -12.60 -15.79 -2.47
CA ARG A 98 -13.00 -14.45 -2.87
C ARG A 98 -11.97 -13.43 -2.37
N VAL A 99 -11.38 -12.71 -3.33
CA VAL A 99 -10.42 -11.63 -3.09
C VAL A 99 -11.13 -10.31 -3.34
N TYR A 100 -11.11 -9.41 -2.37
CA TYR A 100 -11.81 -8.12 -2.44
C TYR A 100 -10.86 -6.95 -2.18
N ASP A 101 -11.04 -5.86 -2.94
CA ASP A 101 -10.39 -4.57 -2.72
C ASP A 101 -11.44 -3.46 -2.86
N PRO A 102 -11.85 -2.79 -1.76
CA PRO A 102 -12.88 -1.75 -1.77
C PRO A 102 -12.43 -0.42 -2.40
N CYS A 103 -11.16 -0.26 -2.74
CA CYS A 103 -10.57 0.93 -3.36
C CYS A 103 -9.47 0.50 -4.33
N CYS A 104 -9.86 -0.31 -5.33
CA CYS A 104 -8.94 -1.15 -6.09
C CYS A 104 -7.95 -0.41 -7.00
N GLY A 105 -8.10 0.91 -7.16
CA GLY A 105 -7.21 1.69 -7.99
C GLY A 105 -7.11 1.12 -9.40
N SER A 106 -5.91 0.90 -9.88
CA SER A 106 -5.63 0.27 -11.18
C SER A 106 -5.70 -1.28 -11.16
N GLY A 107 -6.12 -1.90 -10.06
CA GLY A 107 -6.24 -3.35 -9.92
C GLY A 107 -4.93 -4.08 -9.57
N GLY A 108 -3.93 -3.37 -9.06
CA GLY A 108 -2.60 -3.93 -8.75
C GLY A 108 -2.64 -5.09 -7.75
N MET A 109 -3.50 -5.02 -6.72
CA MET A 109 -3.68 -6.10 -5.73
C MET A 109 -4.16 -7.39 -6.39
N PHE A 110 -5.10 -7.29 -7.33
CA PHE A 110 -5.64 -8.45 -8.05
C PHE A 110 -4.62 -9.08 -8.98
N VAL A 111 -3.83 -8.26 -9.68
CA VAL A 111 -2.77 -8.75 -10.57
C VAL A 111 -1.73 -9.56 -9.79
N GLN A 112 -1.28 -9.06 -8.64
CA GLN A 112 -0.30 -9.78 -7.83
C GLN A 112 -0.89 -11.03 -7.18
N SER A 113 -2.17 -10.99 -6.78
CA SER A 113 -2.87 -12.19 -6.29
C SER A 113 -2.95 -13.27 -7.37
N ALA A 114 -3.26 -12.89 -8.60
CA ALA A 114 -3.28 -13.81 -9.73
C ALA A 114 -1.90 -14.41 -10.02
N LYS A 115 -0.86 -13.58 -10.06
CA LYS A 115 0.53 -14.04 -10.23
C LYS A 115 0.97 -14.99 -9.11
N PHE A 116 0.56 -14.71 -7.87
CA PHE A 116 0.84 -15.59 -6.74
C PHE A 116 0.25 -16.98 -6.95
N VAL A 117 -1.03 -17.06 -7.34
CA VAL A 117 -1.70 -18.34 -7.64
C VAL A 117 -0.99 -19.09 -8.77
N GLU A 118 -0.65 -18.41 -9.86
CA GLU A 118 0.05 -18.99 -11.00
C GLU A 118 1.44 -19.54 -10.63
N ASN A 119 2.22 -18.77 -9.86
CA ASN A 119 3.57 -19.15 -9.42
C ASN A 119 3.57 -20.37 -8.49
N HIS A 120 2.48 -20.61 -7.78
CA HIS A 120 2.33 -21.76 -6.87
C HIS A 120 1.54 -22.91 -7.51
N SER A 121 1.62 -23.05 -8.85
CA SER A 121 0.97 -24.12 -9.62
C SER A 121 -0.55 -24.17 -9.47
N GLY A 122 -1.17 -23.05 -9.09
CA GLY A 122 -2.61 -22.90 -9.01
C GLY A 122 -3.23 -22.52 -10.34
N ASN A 123 -4.56 -22.63 -10.41
CA ASN A 123 -5.33 -22.09 -11.51
C ASN A 123 -5.93 -20.74 -11.07
N ILE A 124 -5.77 -19.70 -11.87
CA ILE A 124 -6.32 -18.37 -11.57
C ILE A 124 -7.83 -18.40 -11.33
N SER A 125 -8.54 -19.36 -11.90
CA SER A 125 -9.98 -19.58 -11.64
C SER A 125 -10.30 -20.05 -10.21
N ASN A 126 -9.29 -20.36 -9.40
CA ASN A 126 -9.47 -20.67 -7.98
C ASN A 126 -9.82 -19.43 -7.15
N ILE A 127 -9.50 -18.24 -7.65
CA ILE A 127 -9.86 -16.98 -7.01
C ILE A 127 -10.96 -16.26 -7.79
N SER A 128 -11.89 -15.66 -7.06
CA SER A 128 -12.92 -14.76 -7.59
C SER A 128 -12.62 -13.36 -7.12
N ILE A 129 -12.51 -12.42 -8.05
CA ILE A 129 -12.04 -11.06 -7.79
C ILE A 129 -13.23 -10.11 -7.74
N TYR A 130 -13.30 -9.36 -6.65
CA TYR A 130 -14.30 -8.31 -6.39
C TYR A 130 -13.60 -7.01 -6.04
N GLY A 131 -14.15 -5.91 -6.52
CA GLY A 131 -13.60 -4.60 -6.17
C GLY A 131 -14.50 -3.46 -6.57
N GLN A 132 -14.15 -2.27 -6.18
CA GLN A 132 -14.74 -1.03 -6.67
C GLN A 132 -13.76 0.13 -6.53
N ASP A 133 -14.03 1.21 -7.23
CA ASP A 133 -13.30 2.46 -7.12
C ASP A 133 -14.24 3.62 -7.41
N SER A 134 -14.08 4.73 -6.70
CA SER A 134 -14.93 5.91 -6.86
C SER A 134 -14.58 6.74 -8.11
N ASN A 135 -13.34 6.62 -8.61
CA ASN A 135 -12.90 7.37 -9.78
C ASN A 135 -13.20 6.60 -11.07
N PRO A 136 -14.06 7.16 -11.97
CA PRO A 136 -14.44 6.48 -13.20
C PRO A 136 -13.27 6.16 -14.15
N THR A 137 -12.24 7.02 -14.16
CA THR A 137 -11.05 6.77 -15.00
C THR A 137 -10.22 5.63 -14.45
N THR A 138 -9.98 5.64 -13.14
CA THR A 138 -9.22 4.61 -12.43
C THR A 138 -9.95 3.25 -12.51
N TRP A 139 -11.26 3.24 -12.32
CA TRP A 139 -12.09 2.05 -12.48
C TRP A 139 -11.98 1.44 -13.89
N LYS A 140 -11.99 2.28 -14.95
CA LYS A 140 -11.76 1.82 -16.32
C LYS A 140 -10.35 1.28 -16.53
N MET A 141 -9.34 1.92 -15.92
CA MET A 141 -7.95 1.42 -15.96
C MET A 141 -7.83 0.04 -15.32
N ALA A 142 -8.51 -0.21 -14.19
CA ALA A 142 -8.55 -1.53 -13.56
C ALA A 142 -9.19 -2.58 -14.50
N GLN A 143 -10.32 -2.26 -15.12
CA GLN A 143 -10.98 -3.13 -16.10
C GLN A 143 -10.04 -3.51 -17.26
N MET A 144 -9.34 -2.52 -17.83
CA MET A 144 -8.37 -2.76 -18.90
C MET A 144 -7.18 -3.59 -18.42
N ASN A 145 -6.63 -3.28 -17.26
CA ASN A 145 -5.49 -3.98 -16.66
C ASN A 145 -5.78 -5.47 -16.47
N LEU A 146 -6.95 -5.77 -15.93
CA LEU A 146 -7.37 -7.16 -15.67
C LEU A 146 -7.73 -7.89 -16.96
N ALA A 147 -8.40 -7.21 -17.90
CA ALA A 147 -8.76 -7.80 -19.21
C ALA A 147 -7.54 -8.22 -20.02
N ILE A 148 -6.47 -7.41 -20.06
CA ILE A 148 -5.20 -7.73 -20.73
C ILE A 148 -4.61 -9.05 -20.23
N ARG A 149 -4.81 -9.36 -18.95
CA ARG A 149 -4.31 -10.58 -18.32
C ARG A 149 -5.30 -11.74 -18.34
N GLY A 150 -6.47 -11.54 -18.93
CA GLY A 150 -7.54 -12.55 -18.95
C GLY A 150 -8.16 -12.81 -17.59
N ILE A 151 -8.02 -11.87 -16.65
CA ILE A 151 -8.64 -11.91 -15.34
C ILE A 151 -10.06 -11.35 -15.44
N GLU A 152 -11.01 -12.03 -14.82
CA GLU A 152 -12.43 -11.69 -14.84
C GLU A 152 -12.86 -11.16 -13.45
N PRO A 153 -12.85 -9.82 -13.25
CA PRO A 153 -13.28 -9.24 -11.98
C PRO A 153 -14.78 -8.91 -11.99
N ASP A 154 -15.37 -8.85 -10.81
CA ASP A 154 -16.58 -8.07 -10.55
C ASP A 154 -16.18 -6.76 -9.88
N LEU A 155 -16.09 -5.67 -10.65
CA LEU A 155 -15.81 -4.32 -10.15
C LEU A 155 -17.08 -3.47 -10.03
N GLY A 156 -18.25 -4.09 -10.00
CA GLY A 156 -19.53 -3.39 -10.13
C GLY A 156 -19.78 -2.91 -11.56
N THR A 157 -20.96 -2.37 -11.79
CA THR A 157 -21.39 -1.93 -13.13
C THR A 157 -20.92 -0.53 -13.50
N TYR A 158 -20.46 0.25 -12.53
CA TYR A 158 -19.91 1.61 -12.67
C TYR A 158 -19.03 1.95 -11.46
N ALA A 159 -18.23 3.00 -11.60
CA ALA A 159 -17.42 3.54 -10.51
C ALA A 159 -18.31 4.11 -9.40
N ALA A 160 -18.07 3.74 -8.15
CA ALA A 160 -18.91 4.11 -7.01
C ALA A 160 -18.08 4.33 -5.74
N ASP A 161 -18.56 5.26 -4.90
CA ASP A 161 -17.98 5.50 -3.57
C ASP A 161 -18.32 4.33 -2.64
N THR A 162 -17.30 3.72 -2.06
CA THR A 162 -17.40 2.51 -1.24
C THR A 162 -18.25 2.72 0.03
N PHE A 163 -18.23 3.90 0.59
CA PHE A 163 -18.99 4.18 1.80
C PHE A 163 -20.45 4.48 1.50
N LEU A 164 -20.71 5.24 0.44
CA LEU A 164 -22.04 5.75 0.11
C LEU A 164 -22.82 4.86 -0.87
N ASP A 165 -22.15 4.09 -1.71
CA ASP A 165 -22.75 3.20 -2.72
C ASP A 165 -21.91 1.91 -2.82
N ASP A 166 -22.06 1.06 -1.82
CA ASP A 166 -21.40 -0.25 -1.77
C ASP A 166 -21.94 -1.19 -2.86
N ARG A 167 -21.09 -1.52 -3.82
CA ARG A 167 -21.45 -2.36 -4.98
C ARG A 167 -21.48 -3.86 -4.64
N HIS A 168 -21.00 -4.25 -3.46
CA HIS A 168 -20.91 -5.63 -3.02
C HIS A 168 -21.50 -5.87 -1.62
N PRO A 169 -22.71 -5.38 -1.28
CA PRO A 169 -23.22 -5.30 0.10
C PRO A 169 -23.36 -6.66 0.80
N THR A 170 -23.52 -7.73 0.03
CA THR A 170 -23.65 -9.10 0.55
C THR A 170 -22.36 -9.91 0.51
N LEU A 171 -21.30 -9.36 -0.06
CA LEU A 171 -20.02 -10.05 -0.17
C LEU A 171 -19.44 -10.37 1.22
N ARG A 172 -18.92 -11.57 1.36
CA ARG A 172 -18.10 -12.01 2.49
C ARG A 172 -16.83 -12.61 1.90
N ALA A 173 -15.79 -11.80 1.84
CA ALA A 173 -14.52 -12.15 1.19
C ALA A 173 -13.65 -13.02 2.07
N ASP A 174 -12.90 -13.92 1.44
CA ASP A 174 -11.93 -14.78 2.13
C ASP A 174 -10.61 -14.03 2.34
N TYR A 175 -10.27 -13.14 1.41
CA TYR A 175 -9.12 -12.24 1.48
C TYR A 175 -9.53 -10.82 1.08
N ILE A 176 -9.12 -9.83 1.87
CA ILE A 176 -9.28 -8.43 1.52
C ILE A 176 -7.90 -7.78 1.55
N MET A 177 -7.52 -7.15 0.45
CA MET A 177 -6.24 -6.45 0.34
C MET A 177 -6.50 -5.05 -0.21
N ALA A 178 -6.05 -4.03 0.51
CA ALA A 178 -6.33 -2.66 0.11
C ALA A 178 -5.23 -1.68 0.52
N ASN A 179 -5.05 -0.67 -0.31
CA ASN A 179 -4.31 0.54 0.00
C ASN A 179 -5.25 1.74 -0.15
N PRO A 180 -6.09 2.03 0.87
CA PRO A 180 -7.04 3.12 0.78
C PRO A 180 -6.36 4.49 0.81
N PRO A 181 -7.04 5.56 0.34
CA PRO A 181 -6.55 6.92 0.47
C PRO A 181 -6.24 7.26 1.93
N PHE A 182 -4.99 7.71 2.20
CA PHE A 182 -4.56 8.00 3.58
C PHE A 182 -5.23 9.26 4.12
N ASN A 183 -5.74 9.16 5.34
CA ASN A 183 -6.33 10.28 6.08
C ASN A 183 -7.41 11.04 5.29
N LEU A 184 -8.23 10.34 4.52
CA LEU A 184 -9.30 10.92 3.72
C LEU A 184 -10.30 11.64 4.65
N SER A 185 -10.52 12.94 4.42
CA SER A 185 -11.58 13.73 5.03
C SER A 185 -12.84 13.73 4.16
N ASP A 186 -13.93 14.21 4.73
CA ASP A 186 -15.21 14.41 3.99
C ASP A 186 -15.74 13.15 3.26
N TRP A 187 -15.53 11.98 3.85
CA TRP A 187 -15.91 10.67 3.32
C TRP A 187 -17.40 10.33 3.48
N GLY A 188 -18.23 11.33 3.84
CA GLY A 188 -19.69 11.15 4.00
C GLY A 188 -20.13 10.68 5.39
N ALA A 189 -19.29 10.80 6.42
CA ALA A 189 -19.56 10.37 7.79
C ALA A 189 -20.93 10.80 8.32
N ASP A 190 -21.36 12.04 8.02
CA ASP A 190 -22.62 12.59 8.50
C ASP A 190 -23.86 11.80 8.02
N LYS A 191 -23.76 11.16 6.85
CA LYS A 191 -24.82 10.33 6.25
C LYS A 191 -24.82 8.90 6.77
N LEU A 192 -23.75 8.48 7.44
CA LEU A 192 -23.47 7.09 7.81
C LEU A 192 -23.38 6.89 9.32
N LYS A 193 -23.94 7.79 10.14
CA LYS A 193 -23.84 7.73 11.61
C LYS A 193 -24.37 6.44 12.22
N GLU A 194 -25.40 5.84 11.64
CA GLU A 194 -26.03 4.62 12.11
C GLU A 194 -25.72 3.40 11.21
N ASP A 195 -24.65 3.48 10.44
CA ASP A 195 -24.28 2.39 9.54
C ASP A 195 -23.83 1.14 10.31
N VAL A 196 -24.33 -0.01 9.89
CA VAL A 196 -24.08 -1.31 10.54
C VAL A 196 -22.61 -1.74 10.51
N ARG A 197 -21.79 -1.10 9.68
CA ARG A 197 -20.35 -1.36 9.58
C ARG A 197 -19.57 -0.87 10.79
N TRP A 198 -20.06 0.15 11.52
CA TRP A 198 -19.34 0.79 12.64
C TRP A 198 -19.46 0.03 13.96
N GLN A 199 -19.17 -1.27 13.93
CA GLN A 199 -19.32 -2.15 15.10
C GLN A 199 -18.34 -1.85 16.23
N TYR A 200 -17.21 -1.22 15.92
CA TYR A 200 -16.15 -0.90 16.88
C TYR A 200 -16.13 0.58 17.28
N GLY A 201 -17.07 1.35 16.80
CA GLY A 201 -17.23 2.77 17.07
C GLY A 201 -17.31 3.60 15.79
N MET A 202 -17.98 4.75 15.87
CA MET A 202 -18.13 5.66 14.73
C MET A 202 -16.81 6.30 14.34
N PRO A 203 -16.31 6.12 13.11
CA PRO A 203 -15.08 6.75 12.66
C PRO A 203 -15.22 8.28 12.56
N PRO A 204 -14.15 9.06 12.83
CA PRO A 204 -14.20 10.51 12.77
C PRO A 204 -14.42 11.01 11.33
N ALA A 205 -15.22 12.06 11.16
CA ALA A 205 -15.50 12.67 9.86
C ALA A 205 -14.23 13.20 9.16
N GLY A 206 -13.23 13.63 9.94
CA GLY A 206 -11.96 14.17 9.43
C GLY A 206 -10.94 13.11 9.00
N ASN A 207 -11.19 11.82 9.24
CA ASN A 207 -10.25 10.76 8.89
C ASN A 207 -10.96 9.40 8.70
N ALA A 208 -10.88 8.85 7.49
CA ALA A 208 -11.55 7.61 7.12
C ALA A 208 -10.72 6.33 7.40
N ASN A 209 -9.51 6.41 7.98
CA ASN A 209 -8.65 5.23 8.14
C ASN A 209 -9.38 4.06 8.83
N PHE A 210 -10.09 4.34 9.92
CA PHE A 210 -10.87 3.32 10.63
C PHE A 210 -12.25 3.06 10.01
N ALA A 211 -12.75 3.91 9.13
CA ALA A 211 -13.93 3.60 8.31
C ALA A 211 -13.58 2.52 7.27
N TRP A 212 -12.43 2.65 6.60
CA TRP A 212 -11.92 1.62 5.69
C TRP A 212 -11.71 0.30 6.40
N LEU A 213 -11.05 0.30 7.56
CA LEU A 213 -10.79 -0.92 8.31
C LEU A 213 -12.09 -1.61 8.73
N GLN A 214 -13.07 -0.87 9.27
CA GLN A 214 -14.35 -1.43 9.69
C GLN A 214 -15.21 -1.90 8.51
N HIS A 215 -15.19 -1.18 7.38
CA HIS A 215 -15.82 -1.64 6.13
C HIS A 215 -15.26 -3.01 5.71
N MET A 216 -13.94 -3.16 5.72
CA MET A 216 -13.31 -4.44 5.38
C MET A 216 -13.64 -5.55 6.39
N ILE A 217 -13.62 -5.26 7.70
CA ILE A 217 -14.01 -6.25 8.72
C ILE A 217 -15.47 -6.70 8.52
N TYR A 218 -16.37 -5.79 8.14
CA TYR A 218 -17.75 -6.12 7.84
C TYR A 218 -17.88 -7.06 6.64
N HIS A 219 -17.09 -6.83 5.59
CA HIS A 219 -17.07 -7.68 4.38
C HIS A 219 -16.22 -8.94 4.51
N LEU A 220 -15.57 -9.15 5.64
CA LEU A 220 -14.72 -10.32 5.85
C LEU A 220 -15.55 -11.55 6.18
N ALA A 221 -15.25 -12.68 5.53
CA ALA A 221 -15.78 -14.00 5.88
C ALA A 221 -15.37 -14.41 7.30
N PRO A 222 -16.08 -15.35 7.97
CA PRO A 222 -15.73 -15.80 9.32
C PRO A 222 -14.29 -16.32 9.46
N THR A 223 -13.73 -16.89 8.40
CA THR A 223 -12.33 -17.41 8.34
C THR A 223 -11.42 -16.51 7.50
N GLY A 224 -11.90 -15.32 7.16
CA GLY A 224 -11.21 -14.43 6.23
C GLY A 224 -10.07 -13.64 6.90
N ARG A 225 -9.20 -13.10 6.05
CA ARG A 225 -8.03 -12.30 6.44
C ARG A 225 -7.97 -10.99 5.65
N ILE A 226 -7.50 -9.93 6.30
CA ILE A 226 -7.24 -8.63 5.68
C ILE A 226 -5.76 -8.34 5.70
N GLY A 227 -5.25 -7.75 4.62
CA GLY A 227 -3.97 -7.04 4.57
C GLY A 227 -4.22 -5.61 4.08
N MET A 228 -3.99 -4.63 4.93
CA MET A 228 -4.30 -3.23 4.65
C MET A 228 -3.08 -2.35 4.85
N VAL A 229 -2.90 -1.38 3.96
CA VAL A 229 -1.87 -0.35 4.10
C VAL A 229 -2.49 0.88 4.75
N LEU A 230 -1.89 1.36 5.82
CA LEU A 230 -2.30 2.62 6.49
C LEU A 230 -1.08 3.49 6.80
N ALA A 231 -1.29 4.80 6.87
CA ALA A 231 -0.31 5.73 7.41
C ALA A 231 -0.02 5.40 8.89
N ASN A 232 1.24 5.53 9.32
CA ASN A 232 1.67 5.19 10.69
C ASN A 232 0.91 5.93 11.80
N GLY A 233 0.29 7.08 11.49
CA GLY A 233 -0.59 7.77 12.43
C GLY A 233 -1.72 6.88 12.96
N SER A 234 -2.22 5.93 12.18
CA SER A 234 -3.25 4.98 12.58
C SER A 234 -2.85 4.11 13.77
N LEU A 235 -1.56 3.86 13.96
CA LEU A 235 -1.02 3.02 15.05
C LEU A 235 -1.14 3.68 16.42
N SER A 236 -1.17 5.02 16.49
CA SER A 236 -1.05 5.77 17.76
C SER A 236 -2.04 6.91 17.94
N SER A 237 -2.74 7.36 16.88
CA SER A 237 -3.69 8.47 16.96
C SER A 237 -4.78 8.21 18.01
N GLN A 238 -5.08 9.24 18.80
CA GLN A 238 -6.20 9.29 19.74
C GLN A 238 -7.30 10.26 19.28
N SER A 239 -7.07 10.96 18.17
CA SER A 239 -7.94 12.01 17.66
C SER A 239 -9.30 11.46 17.23
N GLY A 240 -10.38 12.18 17.55
CA GLY A 240 -11.73 11.87 17.06
C GLY A 240 -12.26 10.47 17.42
N GLY A 241 -11.72 9.85 18.47
CA GLY A 241 -12.15 8.50 18.90
C GLY A 241 -11.40 7.35 18.23
N GLU A 242 -10.40 7.61 17.40
CA GLU A 242 -9.62 6.56 16.72
C GLU A 242 -8.95 5.58 17.72
N GLY A 243 -8.47 6.10 18.86
CA GLY A 243 -7.89 5.28 19.92
C GLY A 243 -8.87 4.28 20.51
N GLU A 244 -10.13 4.67 20.72
CA GLU A 244 -11.16 3.79 21.26
C GLU A 244 -11.59 2.73 20.22
N ILE A 245 -11.71 3.11 18.95
CA ILE A 245 -12.00 2.14 17.87
C ILE A 245 -10.87 1.11 17.79
N ARG A 246 -9.61 1.56 17.83
CA ARG A 246 -8.44 0.67 17.82
C ARG A 246 -8.45 -0.30 18.99
N LYS A 247 -8.70 0.20 20.20
CA LYS A 247 -8.88 -0.60 21.41
C LYS A 247 -9.96 -1.66 21.24
N ASN A 248 -11.13 -1.29 20.72
CA ASN A 248 -12.25 -2.21 20.52
C ASN A 248 -11.92 -3.32 19.52
N ILE A 249 -11.18 -3.00 18.43
CA ILE A 249 -10.74 -3.97 17.43
C ILE A 249 -9.70 -4.94 18.03
N ILE A 250 -8.78 -4.45 18.87
CA ILE A 250 -7.78 -5.27 19.55
C ILE A 250 -8.45 -6.19 20.56
N ASN A 251 -9.38 -5.67 21.38
CA ASN A 251 -10.12 -6.46 22.37
C ASN A 251 -11.06 -7.49 21.73
N ALA A 252 -11.47 -7.28 20.49
CA ALA A 252 -12.17 -8.29 19.67
C ALA A 252 -11.23 -9.37 19.09
N ASP A 253 -9.95 -9.35 19.46
CA ASP A 253 -8.90 -10.27 19.02
C ASP A 253 -8.74 -10.38 17.49
N LEU A 254 -8.89 -9.27 16.78
CA LEU A 254 -8.84 -9.25 15.32
C LEU A 254 -7.46 -8.92 14.75
N VAL A 255 -6.65 -8.13 15.47
CA VAL A 255 -5.32 -7.72 14.99
C VAL A 255 -4.34 -8.89 15.15
N GLU A 256 -3.85 -9.42 14.04
CA GLU A 256 -2.94 -10.56 14.01
C GLU A 256 -1.48 -10.14 13.89
N CYS A 257 -1.19 -9.16 13.01
CA CYS A 257 0.17 -8.67 12.81
C CYS A 257 0.16 -7.21 12.38
N ILE A 258 1.18 -6.47 12.83
CA ILE A 258 1.49 -5.08 12.40
C ILE A 258 2.94 -5.04 11.91
N VAL A 259 3.14 -4.54 10.68
CA VAL A 259 4.47 -4.35 10.10
C VAL A 259 4.72 -2.87 9.87
N ALA A 260 5.72 -2.28 10.53
CA ALA A 260 6.18 -0.92 10.23
C ALA A 260 7.09 -0.97 9.00
N MET A 261 6.68 -0.29 7.93
CA MET A 261 7.38 -0.31 6.65
C MET A 261 8.47 0.78 6.56
N PRO A 262 9.47 0.62 5.70
CA PRO A 262 10.42 1.68 5.40
C PRO A 262 9.75 2.93 4.84
N THR A 263 10.39 4.07 4.99
CA THR A 263 10.01 5.30 4.27
C THR A 263 10.40 5.23 2.80
N GLN A 264 9.86 6.15 1.99
CA GLN A 264 10.23 6.31 0.57
C GLN A 264 9.82 5.12 -0.33
N LEU A 265 8.83 4.32 0.06
CA LEU A 265 8.29 3.25 -0.79
C LEU A 265 7.36 3.78 -1.89
N PHE A 266 6.68 4.90 -1.65
CA PHE A 266 5.70 5.47 -2.57
C PHE A 266 6.30 6.61 -3.39
N TYR A 267 5.97 6.66 -4.69
CA TYR A 267 6.43 7.72 -5.60
C TYR A 267 5.95 9.12 -5.20
N THR A 268 4.78 9.20 -4.61
CA THR A 268 4.05 10.46 -4.37
C THR A 268 4.09 10.96 -2.96
N THR A 269 4.45 10.10 -2.01
CA THR A 269 4.53 10.47 -0.60
C THR A 269 5.71 9.79 0.09
N GLN A 270 6.32 10.52 1.02
CA GLN A 270 7.34 9.97 1.92
C GLN A 270 6.74 9.55 3.26
N ILE A 271 5.40 9.58 3.39
CA ILE A 271 4.71 9.22 4.62
C ILE A 271 5.04 7.76 4.96
N PRO A 272 5.54 7.49 6.17
CA PRO A 272 5.76 6.13 6.62
C PRO A 272 4.42 5.41 6.77
N VAL A 273 4.37 4.18 6.28
CA VAL A 273 3.17 3.34 6.31
C VAL A 273 3.38 2.10 7.16
N SER A 274 2.29 1.50 7.56
CA SER A 274 2.25 0.20 8.22
C SER A 274 1.29 -0.73 7.50
N LEU A 275 1.61 -2.03 7.55
CA LEU A 275 0.70 -3.07 7.11
C LEU A 275 -0.04 -3.60 8.33
N TRP A 276 -1.36 -3.64 8.21
CA TRP A 276 -2.26 -4.22 9.20
C TRP A 276 -2.77 -5.55 8.69
N PHE A 277 -2.55 -6.60 9.45
CA PHE A 277 -3.11 -7.91 9.18
C PHE A 277 -4.19 -8.23 10.21
N ILE A 278 -5.41 -8.44 9.71
CA ILE A 278 -6.59 -8.77 10.51
C ILE A 278 -7.01 -10.20 10.18
N ASN A 279 -7.35 -10.96 11.20
CA ASN A 279 -7.81 -12.34 11.05
C ASN A 279 -8.94 -12.63 12.03
N LYS A 280 -10.09 -13.06 11.52
CA LYS A 280 -11.24 -13.46 12.36
C LYS A 280 -11.06 -14.83 13.04
N GLN A 281 -10.10 -15.62 12.56
CA GLN A 281 -9.81 -16.95 13.08
C GLN A 281 -8.30 -17.13 13.28
N LYS A 282 -7.74 -16.42 14.26
CA LYS A 282 -6.31 -16.47 14.58
C LYS A 282 -5.92 -17.86 15.11
N LYS A 283 -4.77 -18.37 14.67
CA LYS A 283 -4.15 -19.57 15.25
C LYS A 283 -3.49 -19.30 16.62
N GLN A 284 -3.09 -18.04 16.87
CA GLN A 284 -2.53 -17.55 18.13
C GLN A 284 -3.50 -16.55 18.78
N PRO A 285 -4.61 -17.02 19.42
CA PRO A 285 -5.58 -16.13 20.05
C PRO A 285 -4.93 -15.27 21.14
N GLY A 286 -5.38 -14.03 21.28
CA GLY A 286 -4.89 -13.08 22.28
C GLY A 286 -3.48 -12.55 22.04
N LYS A 287 -2.82 -12.92 20.93
CA LYS A 287 -1.46 -12.48 20.58
C LYS A 287 -1.43 -11.67 19.29
N THR A 288 -0.54 -10.70 19.23
CA THR A 288 -0.27 -9.88 18.04
C THR A 288 1.21 -9.87 17.75
N LEU A 289 1.58 -10.12 16.49
CA LEU A 289 2.95 -10.02 16.01
C LEU A 289 3.26 -8.57 15.61
N PHE A 290 4.39 -8.07 16.06
CA PHE A 290 4.96 -6.78 15.65
C PHE A 290 6.25 -7.00 14.87
N ILE A 291 6.35 -6.42 13.67
CA ILE A 291 7.56 -6.45 12.83
C ILE A 291 8.00 -5.02 12.54
N ASP A 292 9.23 -4.71 12.82
CA ASP A 292 9.87 -3.44 12.47
C ASP A 292 10.76 -3.61 11.24
N ALA A 293 10.16 -3.39 10.07
CA ALA A 293 10.85 -3.48 8.78
C ALA A 293 11.45 -2.14 8.31
N ARG A 294 11.46 -1.08 9.14
CA ARG A 294 11.88 0.28 8.74
C ARG A 294 13.31 0.37 8.20
N LYS A 295 14.18 -0.54 8.61
CA LYS A 295 15.58 -0.62 8.15
C LYS A 295 15.77 -1.45 6.88
N MET A 296 14.73 -2.16 6.42
CA MET A 296 14.77 -3.05 5.26
C MET A 296 14.69 -2.27 3.94
N GLY A 297 14.95 -2.98 2.85
CA GLY A 297 14.89 -2.44 1.49
C GLY A 297 16.15 -1.67 1.07
N THR A 298 16.29 -1.48 -0.23
CA THR A 298 17.38 -0.79 -0.89
C THR A 298 16.92 0.44 -1.62
N MET A 299 17.77 1.48 -1.70
CA MET A 299 17.46 2.68 -2.48
C MET A 299 17.68 2.41 -3.96
N VAL A 300 16.63 2.40 -4.75
CA VAL A 300 16.71 2.26 -6.22
C VAL A 300 16.90 3.62 -6.92
N SER A 301 16.58 4.69 -6.21
CA SER A 301 16.87 6.07 -6.63
C SER A 301 17.09 6.96 -5.40
N ARG A 302 17.41 8.25 -5.62
CA ARG A 302 17.56 9.21 -4.50
C ARG A 302 16.28 9.40 -3.68
N LYS A 303 15.11 9.02 -4.20
CA LYS A 303 13.80 9.28 -3.60
C LYS A 303 12.97 8.01 -3.37
N LEU A 304 13.35 6.89 -3.98
CA LEU A 304 12.58 5.66 -3.96
C LEU A 304 13.38 4.52 -3.37
N ARG A 305 12.76 3.82 -2.44
CA ARG A 305 13.21 2.58 -1.83
C ARG A 305 12.33 1.43 -2.30
N GLU A 306 12.90 0.26 -2.47
CA GLU A 306 12.16 -0.97 -2.76
C GLU A 306 12.59 -2.07 -1.78
N LEU A 307 11.63 -2.92 -1.40
CA LEU A 307 11.93 -4.16 -0.70
C LEU A 307 12.43 -5.19 -1.71
N THR A 308 13.49 -5.87 -1.36
CA THR A 308 14.01 -7.01 -2.12
C THR A 308 13.13 -8.26 -1.92
N ASP A 309 13.33 -9.27 -2.74
CA ASP A 309 12.64 -10.56 -2.57
C ASP A 309 12.99 -11.20 -1.22
N ASP A 310 14.24 -11.06 -0.76
CA ASP A 310 14.69 -11.56 0.54
C ASP A 310 14.02 -10.80 1.70
N ASP A 311 13.83 -9.48 1.56
CA ASP A 311 13.09 -8.67 2.55
C ASP A 311 11.65 -9.15 2.69
N ILE A 312 10.96 -9.33 1.56
CA ILE A 312 9.57 -9.79 1.51
C ILE A 312 9.47 -11.19 2.12
N LYS A 313 10.39 -12.07 1.72
CA LYS A 313 10.47 -13.43 2.25
C LYS A 313 10.71 -13.44 3.76
N LYS A 314 11.61 -12.61 4.27
CA LYS A 314 11.88 -12.49 5.71
C LYS A 314 10.64 -12.08 6.49
N ILE A 315 9.85 -11.12 5.99
CA ILE A 315 8.59 -10.70 6.61
C ILE A 315 7.59 -11.88 6.61
N SER A 316 7.42 -12.54 5.46
CA SER A 316 6.48 -13.66 5.31
C SER A 316 6.87 -14.85 6.19
N ASP A 317 8.15 -15.26 6.19
CA ASP A 317 8.65 -16.37 7.02
C ASP A 317 8.46 -16.06 8.52
N THR A 318 8.69 -14.83 8.95
CA THR A 318 8.46 -14.38 10.34
C THR A 318 7.00 -14.49 10.72
N TYR A 319 6.10 -14.07 9.82
CA TYR A 319 4.68 -14.21 10.03
C TYR A 319 4.25 -15.70 10.11
N GLU A 320 4.78 -16.55 9.23
CA GLU A 320 4.48 -17.99 9.27
C GLU A 320 4.96 -18.66 10.56
N ALA A 321 6.18 -18.34 10.97
CA ALA A 321 6.72 -18.85 12.24
C ALA A 321 5.85 -18.42 13.45
N PHE A 322 5.32 -17.19 13.43
CA PHE A 322 4.36 -16.74 14.43
C PHE A 322 3.07 -17.57 14.39
N VAL A 323 2.49 -17.72 13.20
CA VAL A 323 1.24 -18.48 13.03
C VAL A 323 1.38 -19.94 13.48
N ASP A 324 2.55 -20.54 13.24
CA ASP A 324 2.85 -21.92 13.64
C ASP A 324 3.34 -22.05 15.10
N GLY A 325 3.51 -20.94 15.81
CA GLY A 325 3.91 -20.91 17.21
C GLY A 325 5.39 -21.25 17.45
N THR A 326 6.23 -21.11 16.43
CA THR A 326 7.67 -21.40 16.46
C THR A 326 8.55 -20.15 16.45
N LEU A 327 7.93 -18.96 16.39
CA LEU A 327 8.66 -17.71 16.34
C LEU A 327 9.37 -17.42 17.66
N GLU A 328 10.64 -17.09 17.58
CA GLU A 328 11.41 -16.47 18.65
C GLU A 328 11.53 -14.96 18.37
N ASP A 329 11.36 -14.16 19.43
CA ASP A 329 11.48 -12.71 19.34
C ASP A 329 12.91 -12.32 18.94
N VAL A 330 13.04 -11.36 18.04
CA VAL A 330 14.32 -10.82 17.57
C VAL A 330 14.39 -9.34 17.93
N LYS A 331 15.27 -8.96 18.86
CA LYS A 331 15.44 -7.57 19.29
C LYS A 331 15.68 -6.64 18.09
N GLY A 332 14.93 -5.55 18.04
CA GLY A 332 14.99 -4.56 16.97
C GLY A 332 14.31 -4.97 15.67
N PHE A 333 13.72 -6.18 15.58
CA PHE A 333 13.06 -6.63 14.35
C PHE A 333 11.65 -7.16 14.59
N CYS A 334 11.43 -8.17 15.44
CA CYS A 334 10.10 -8.71 15.68
C CYS A 334 9.88 -9.12 17.13
N ALA A 335 8.64 -9.00 17.59
CA ALA A 335 8.21 -9.48 18.90
C ALA A 335 6.72 -9.84 18.89
N VAL A 336 6.34 -10.76 19.76
CA VAL A 336 4.95 -11.13 20.00
C VAL A 336 4.50 -10.54 21.32
N ALA A 337 3.41 -9.75 21.29
CA ALA A 337 2.78 -9.21 22.50
C ALA A 337 1.39 -9.81 22.70
N ASP A 338 1.02 -10.03 23.95
CA ASP A 338 -0.35 -10.36 24.32
C ASP A 338 -1.23 -9.11 24.50
N THR A 339 -2.53 -9.30 24.61
CA THR A 339 -3.48 -8.19 24.77
C THR A 339 -3.22 -7.36 26.04
N GLU A 340 -2.73 -7.97 27.13
CA GLU A 340 -2.43 -7.27 28.39
C GLU A 340 -1.22 -6.34 28.23
N GLU A 341 -0.22 -6.77 27.48
CA GLU A 341 0.95 -5.95 27.15
C GLU A 341 0.56 -4.77 26.24
N ILE A 342 -0.29 -5.01 25.24
CA ILE A 342 -0.82 -3.96 24.36
C ILE A 342 -1.66 -2.95 25.16
N GLU A 343 -2.46 -3.41 26.13
CA GLU A 343 -3.21 -2.54 27.04
C GLU A 343 -2.28 -1.64 27.87
N LYS A 344 -1.20 -2.19 28.43
CA LYS A 344 -0.17 -1.41 29.16
C LYS A 344 0.51 -0.34 28.30
N GLN A 345 0.46 -0.49 26.98
CA GLN A 345 0.96 0.46 26.00
C GLN A 345 -0.15 1.40 25.46
N ASP A 346 -1.28 1.56 26.16
CA ASP A 346 -2.42 2.38 25.77
C ASP A 346 -2.99 2.02 24.39
N TYR A 347 -2.96 0.74 24.05
CA TYR A 347 -3.38 0.20 22.75
C TYR A 347 -2.66 0.85 21.56
N ILE A 348 -1.45 1.37 21.74
CA ILE A 348 -0.60 1.88 20.69
C ILE A 348 0.11 0.71 20.01
N LEU A 349 -0.01 0.61 18.69
CA LEU A 349 0.48 -0.53 17.91
C LEU A 349 1.79 -0.25 17.16
N THR A 350 2.56 0.75 17.58
CA THR A 350 3.85 1.08 16.94
C THR A 350 4.88 -0.01 17.24
N PRO A 351 5.34 -0.80 16.24
CA PRO A 351 6.21 -1.97 16.46
C PRO A 351 7.47 -1.69 17.29
N GLY A 352 8.08 -0.51 17.11
CA GLY A 352 9.27 -0.13 17.88
C GLY A 352 9.09 -0.07 19.41
N ARG A 353 7.84 -0.10 19.91
CA ARG A 353 7.57 -0.22 21.36
C ARG A 353 7.71 -1.64 21.89
N TYR A 354 7.58 -2.63 21.01
CA TYR A 354 7.52 -4.05 21.36
C TYR A 354 8.81 -4.78 21.03
N VAL A 355 9.45 -4.47 19.88
CA VAL A 355 10.62 -5.22 19.40
C VAL A 355 11.92 -4.94 20.17
N GLY A 356 11.90 -3.95 21.09
CA GLY A 356 13.10 -3.56 21.83
C GLY A 356 14.14 -2.83 20.97
N ILE A 357 15.31 -2.67 21.51
CA ILE A 357 16.45 -2.03 20.83
C ILE A 357 17.45 -3.14 20.44
N GLU A 358 17.85 -3.11 19.18
CA GLU A 358 18.94 -3.97 18.67
C GLU A 358 20.18 -3.74 19.52
N GLU A 359 20.78 -4.83 20.01
CA GLU A 359 22.05 -4.74 20.73
C GLU A 359 23.09 -4.21 19.72
N GLN A 360 23.54 -2.99 19.94
CA GLN A 360 24.71 -2.51 19.21
C GLN A 360 25.92 -3.29 19.72
N GLU A 361 26.69 -3.86 18.80
CA GLU A 361 28.01 -4.36 19.18
C GLU A 361 28.74 -3.20 19.87
N ASP A 362 29.21 -3.46 21.08
CA ASP A 362 30.05 -2.51 21.80
C ASP A 362 31.31 -2.28 20.94
N ASP A 363 31.43 -1.06 20.41
CA ASP A 363 32.57 -0.69 19.60
C ASP A 363 33.91 -0.67 20.39
N GLY A 364 33.81 -0.99 21.68
CA GLY A 364 34.95 -1.06 22.60
C GLY A 364 35.58 0.30 22.91
N GLU A 365 34.99 1.40 22.39
CA GLU A 365 35.43 2.77 22.70
C GLU A 365 34.82 3.19 24.05
N PRO A 366 35.65 3.49 25.09
CA PRO A 366 35.11 3.97 26.38
C PRO A 366 34.23 5.19 26.18
N PHE A 367 33.09 5.26 26.93
CA PHE A 367 32.11 6.34 26.79
C PHE A 367 32.78 7.74 26.91
N GLU A 368 33.73 7.92 27.81
CA GLU A 368 34.41 9.20 28.01
C GLU A 368 35.24 9.58 26.77
N GLU A 369 35.99 8.63 26.17
CA GLU A 369 36.78 8.89 24.97
C GLU A 369 35.87 9.22 23.77
N LYS A 370 34.75 8.49 23.63
CA LYS A 370 33.75 8.75 22.60
C LYS A 370 33.10 10.12 22.76
N MET A 371 32.74 10.51 23.99
CA MET A 371 32.21 11.82 24.28
C MET A 371 33.17 12.95 24.00
N ASP A 372 34.44 12.79 24.39
CA ASP A 372 35.49 13.79 24.13
C ASP A 372 35.71 13.96 22.62
N ARG A 373 35.75 12.88 21.86
CA ARG A 373 35.90 12.93 20.42
C ARG A 373 34.68 13.61 19.76
N LEU A 374 33.45 13.18 20.10
CA LEU A 374 32.24 13.74 19.52
C LEU A 374 32.01 15.21 19.88
N THR A 375 32.31 15.62 21.11
CA THR A 375 32.25 17.04 21.51
C THR A 375 33.29 17.89 20.82
N SER A 376 34.48 17.35 20.58
CA SER A 376 35.51 18.05 19.80
C SER A 376 35.10 18.20 18.35
N GLU A 377 34.61 17.14 17.68
CA GLU A 377 34.07 17.20 16.32
C GLU A 377 32.89 18.19 16.21
N LEU A 378 31.99 18.20 17.19
CA LEU A 378 30.87 19.14 17.24
C LEU A 378 31.33 20.59 17.36
N SER A 379 32.37 20.84 18.19
CA SER A 379 32.98 22.17 18.36
C SER A 379 33.60 22.67 17.04
N GLU A 380 34.29 21.78 16.31
CA GLU A 380 34.83 22.12 14.99
C GLU A 380 33.76 22.43 13.97
N MET A 381 32.64 21.64 13.98
CA MET A 381 31.50 21.89 13.09
C MET A 381 30.81 23.22 13.40
N PHE A 382 30.69 23.60 14.67
CA PHE A 382 30.17 24.91 15.06
C PHE A 382 31.07 26.05 14.59
N ALA A 383 32.39 25.92 14.76
CA ALA A 383 33.34 26.90 14.26
C ALA A 383 33.22 27.09 12.74
N LYS A 384 33.18 25.97 12.00
CA LYS A 384 32.97 25.99 10.54
C LYS A 384 31.61 26.57 10.13
N SER A 385 30.57 26.34 10.90
CA SER A 385 29.22 26.93 10.67
C SER A 385 29.26 28.44 10.81
N HIS A 386 29.93 28.97 11.82
CA HIS A 386 30.12 30.41 12.00
C HIS A 386 30.93 31.04 10.87
N GLU A 387 32.03 30.41 10.44
CA GLU A 387 32.82 30.88 9.29
C GLU A 387 31.96 30.96 8.00
N LEU A 388 31.13 29.93 7.75
CA LEU A 388 30.24 29.91 6.59
C LEU A 388 29.13 30.98 6.70
N GLU A 389 28.61 31.21 7.91
CA GLU A 389 27.64 32.29 8.16
C GLU A 389 28.23 33.64 7.84
N ASP A 390 29.45 33.94 8.32
CA ASP A 390 30.16 35.19 8.05
C ASP A 390 30.47 35.35 6.55
N GLU A 391 30.85 34.24 5.86
CA GLU A 391 31.07 34.27 4.41
C GLU A 391 29.79 34.57 3.63
N ILE A 392 28.63 33.96 4.03
CA ILE A 392 27.34 34.23 3.44
C ILE A 392 26.95 35.69 3.63
N ARG A 393 27.06 36.21 4.87
CA ARG A 393 26.79 37.61 5.17
C ARG A 393 27.63 38.55 4.31
N ARG A 394 28.93 38.29 4.21
CA ARG A 394 29.86 39.06 3.38
C ARG A 394 29.48 39.04 1.89
N LYS A 395 29.16 37.85 1.36
CA LYS A 395 28.79 37.71 -0.06
C LYS A 395 27.47 38.37 -0.38
N LEU A 396 26.47 38.25 0.51
CA LEU A 396 25.19 38.92 0.34
C LEU A 396 25.30 40.41 0.47
N GLY A 397 26.08 40.92 1.43
CA GLY A 397 26.36 42.34 1.56
C GLY A 397 27.03 42.95 0.31
N ALA A 398 27.93 42.19 -0.35
CA ALA A 398 28.58 42.62 -1.59
C ALA A 398 27.61 42.82 -2.78
N ILE A 399 26.45 42.18 -2.76
CA ILE A 399 25.40 42.31 -3.77
C ILE A 399 24.18 43.11 -3.28
N GLY A 400 24.30 43.76 -2.10
CA GLY A 400 23.30 44.68 -1.57
C GLY A 400 22.17 44.03 -0.74
N TYR A 401 22.36 42.81 -0.25
CA TYR A 401 21.40 42.17 0.68
C TYR A 401 22.04 41.99 2.05
N GLU A 402 21.34 42.44 3.09
CA GLU A 402 21.70 42.22 4.50
C GLU A 402 20.82 41.13 5.13
N ILE A 403 21.44 40.20 5.92
CA ILE A 403 20.79 39.17 6.73
C ILE A 403 21.31 39.18 8.16
#